data_b2fbc9e9ef8fc68660dd849b3b7ac7f4
#
_entry.id   b2fbc9e9ef8fc68660dd849b3b7ac7f4
#
_cell.length_a   1.000
_cell.length_b   1.000
_cell.length_c   1.000
_cell.angle_alpha   90.00
_cell.angle_beta   90.00
_cell.angle_gamma   90.00
#
_symmetry.space_group_name_H-M   'P 1'
#
loop_
_entity.id
_entity.type
_entity.pdbx_description
1 polymer ?
#
loop_
_entity_poly.entity_id
_entity_poly.type
_entity_poly.pdbx_seq_one_letter_code
_entity_poly.pdbx_strand_id
1 'polypeptide(L)'
;MSAVDYRRALHRIPELDNQLPETVQLVQRILAPLPCRVFSPITGSVCAWFDAGKSDAVAFRAELDALPVTEATDLPYASVHPGRMHACGHDAHTAMVLTLAEYAAEHLAELPRNVLFLFQPSEETTGGAGKLCESGVLERYRVRRIFGLHLWPGLEAGTIASRPGPLMARSNEVTVTVEGRSVHMSRADEGLDALTAGISYLQRAYDMMEQLPPDQPRVLRFGKMVSGTVRNAISGRTVLEGSLRTYREDTFRFCRQQLKDIGRSVAAETGCSLDVHLSEGYPAVWNHEELYQKIAAQLGDNAPTLMEKPVLAAEDFSFYQQYAPGLFFFLGIGDTPQLHAPDFTFDDEAVLPRGVEFLKKLLMLP
;
A
#
# COMPACT_ATOMS: atom_id res chain seq x y z
N MET A 1 3.55 -5.53 -27.86
CA MET A 1 4.32 -4.37 -27.38
C MET A 1 5.15 -4.84 -26.21
N SER A 2 6.26 -4.18 -25.87
CA SER A 2 7.05 -4.54 -24.68
C SER A 2 6.45 -3.92 -23.41
N ALA A 3 6.87 -4.42 -22.24
CA ALA A 3 6.50 -3.79 -20.95
C ALA A 3 6.93 -2.31 -20.88
N VAL A 4 8.05 -1.98 -21.51
CA VAL A 4 8.56 -0.60 -21.62
C VAL A 4 7.59 0.28 -22.41
N ASP A 5 7.08 -0.23 -23.56
CA ASP A 5 6.13 0.51 -24.38
C ASP A 5 4.82 0.77 -23.62
N TYR A 6 4.31 -0.26 -22.91
CA TYR A 6 3.10 -0.13 -22.09
C TYR A 6 3.29 0.86 -20.95
N ARG A 7 4.42 0.76 -20.21
CA ARG A 7 4.73 1.70 -19.13
C ARG A 7 4.75 3.14 -19.64
N ARG A 8 5.48 3.41 -20.72
CA ARG A 8 5.62 4.77 -21.27
C ARG A 8 4.30 5.33 -21.79
N ALA A 9 3.41 4.48 -22.30
CA ALA A 9 2.05 4.88 -22.68
C ALA A 9 1.17 5.24 -21.47
N LEU A 10 1.22 4.44 -20.40
CA LEU A 10 0.51 4.68 -19.13
C LEU A 10 1.05 5.92 -18.41
N HIS A 11 2.37 6.07 -18.34
CA HIS A 11 3.04 7.20 -17.67
C HIS A 11 2.56 8.57 -18.19
N ARG A 12 2.22 8.66 -19.46
CA ARG A 12 1.72 9.89 -20.09
C ARG A 12 0.33 10.31 -19.62
N ILE A 13 -0.50 9.39 -19.14
CA ILE A 13 -1.91 9.60 -18.82
C ILE A 13 -2.24 9.26 -17.35
N PRO A 14 -1.49 9.80 -16.35
CA PRO A 14 -1.73 9.51 -14.95
C PRO A 14 -3.09 10.05 -14.50
N GLU A 15 -3.89 9.20 -13.89
CA GLU A 15 -5.21 9.53 -13.34
C GLU A 15 -5.27 9.15 -11.86
N LEU A 16 -6.18 9.74 -11.11
CA LEU A 16 -6.19 9.67 -9.66
C LEU A 16 -7.35 8.84 -9.12
N ASP A 17 -7.09 8.14 -8.01
CA ASP A 17 -8.09 7.39 -7.25
C ASP A 17 -8.84 6.37 -8.14
N ASN A 18 -10.15 6.48 -8.24
CA ASN A 18 -11.01 5.61 -9.08
C ASN A 18 -11.52 6.32 -10.36
N GLN A 19 -11.05 7.52 -10.63
CA GLN A 19 -11.40 8.32 -11.81
C GLN A 19 -10.35 8.12 -12.90
N LEU A 20 -10.38 6.93 -13.53
CA LEU A 20 -9.34 6.40 -14.41
C LEU A 20 -9.84 6.10 -15.85
N PRO A 21 -10.63 6.99 -16.51
CA PRO A 21 -11.24 6.65 -17.80
C PRO A 21 -10.23 6.36 -18.92
N GLU A 22 -9.13 7.12 -19.03
CA GLU A 22 -8.12 6.92 -20.07
C GLU A 22 -7.27 5.67 -19.79
N THR A 23 -6.83 5.49 -18.55
CA THR A 23 -6.07 4.32 -18.08
C THR A 23 -6.86 3.03 -18.26
N VAL A 24 -8.12 2.99 -17.80
CA VAL A 24 -9.03 1.86 -17.97
C VAL A 24 -9.25 1.54 -19.45
N GLN A 25 -9.50 2.55 -20.29
CA GLN A 25 -9.68 2.37 -21.72
C GLN A 25 -8.43 1.79 -22.38
N LEU A 26 -7.23 2.26 -22.00
CA LEU A 26 -5.98 1.73 -22.55
C LEU A 26 -5.78 0.27 -22.18
N VAL A 27 -5.94 -0.07 -20.89
CA VAL A 27 -5.82 -1.46 -20.40
C VAL A 27 -6.84 -2.37 -21.10
N GLN A 28 -8.10 -1.97 -21.19
CA GLN A 28 -9.13 -2.74 -21.87
C GLN A 28 -8.81 -2.95 -23.36
N ARG A 29 -8.29 -1.92 -24.04
CA ARG A 29 -7.88 -2.00 -25.46
C ARG A 29 -6.76 -3.03 -25.68
N ILE A 30 -5.78 -3.10 -24.75
CA ILE A 30 -4.68 -4.07 -24.82
C ILE A 30 -5.20 -5.49 -24.59
N LEU A 31 -6.12 -5.68 -23.66
CA LEU A 31 -6.66 -6.99 -23.31
C LEU A 31 -7.71 -7.51 -24.30
N ALA A 32 -8.39 -6.62 -25.04
CA ALA A 32 -9.51 -6.98 -25.92
C ALA A 32 -9.18 -8.04 -27.00
N PRO A 33 -7.98 -8.06 -27.63
CA PRO A 33 -7.65 -9.10 -28.63
C PRO A 33 -7.24 -10.44 -28.00
N LEU A 34 -7.04 -10.52 -26.67
CA LEU A 34 -6.57 -11.72 -25.99
C LEU A 34 -7.73 -12.70 -25.71
N PRO A 35 -7.48 -14.02 -25.66
CA PRO A 35 -8.50 -15.04 -25.39
C PRO A 35 -8.91 -15.03 -23.90
N CYS A 36 -9.41 -13.91 -23.42
CA CYS A 36 -9.81 -13.71 -22.04
C CYS A 36 -11.16 -13.00 -21.94
N ARG A 37 -11.80 -13.14 -20.79
CA ARG A 37 -13.00 -12.36 -20.44
C ARG A 37 -12.56 -11.12 -19.67
N VAL A 38 -12.78 -9.93 -20.25
CA VAL A 38 -12.53 -8.65 -19.59
C VAL A 38 -13.83 -8.17 -18.91
N PHE A 39 -13.73 -7.70 -17.67
CA PHE A 39 -14.85 -7.19 -16.88
C PHE A 39 -14.36 -6.23 -15.78
N SER A 40 -15.28 -5.46 -15.17
CA SER A 40 -14.96 -4.46 -14.13
C SER A 40 -15.92 -4.66 -12.95
N PRO A 41 -15.51 -5.30 -11.86
CA PRO A 41 -16.36 -5.54 -10.70
C PRO A 41 -16.63 -4.28 -9.87
N ILE A 42 -15.73 -3.30 -9.89
CA ILE A 42 -15.89 -1.99 -9.25
C ILE A 42 -15.45 -0.86 -10.19
N THR A 43 -15.91 0.36 -9.92
CA THR A 43 -15.53 1.54 -10.71
C THR A 43 -14.02 1.72 -10.74
N GLY A 44 -13.46 1.99 -11.92
CA GLY A 44 -12.04 2.21 -12.14
C GLY A 44 -11.20 0.93 -12.23
N SER A 45 -11.77 -0.26 -11.97
CA SER A 45 -11.04 -1.52 -12.09
C SER A 45 -11.16 -2.16 -13.48
N VAL A 46 -10.17 -2.98 -13.83
CA VAL A 46 -10.23 -3.93 -14.96
C VAL A 46 -9.79 -5.29 -14.47
N CYS A 47 -10.53 -6.33 -14.81
CA CYS A 47 -10.15 -7.71 -14.55
C CYS A 47 -10.12 -8.48 -15.86
N ALA A 48 -9.14 -9.39 -16.02
CA ALA A 48 -9.03 -10.29 -17.17
C ALA A 48 -8.96 -11.74 -16.69
N TRP A 49 -9.94 -12.54 -17.11
CA TRP A 49 -10.03 -13.96 -16.80
C TRP A 49 -9.59 -14.82 -17.96
N PHE A 50 -8.57 -15.64 -17.74
CA PHE A 50 -8.07 -16.65 -18.67
C PHE A 50 -8.50 -18.03 -18.19
N ASP A 51 -9.35 -18.68 -18.96
CA ASP A 51 -9.85 -20.04 -18.68
C ASP A 51 -8.98 -21.07 -19.40
N ALA A 52 -8.09 -21.71 -18.66
CA ALA A 52 -7.26 -22.82 -19.12
C ALA A 52 -7.91 -24.18 -18.87
N GLY A 53 -9.19 -24.24 -18.51
CA GLY A 53 -9.92 -25.47 -18.20
C GLY A 53 -9.51 -26.13 -16.87
N LYS A 54 -8.96 -25.37 -15.93
CA LYS A 54 -8.49 -25.88 -14.63
C LYS A 54 -9.53 -25.66 -13.53
N SER A 55 -9.36 -26.38 -12.41
CA SER A 55 -10.31 -26.34 -11.28
C SER A 55 -10.20 -25.09 -10.40
N ASP A 56 -9.04 -24.45 -10.41
CA ASP A 56 -8.71 -23.28 -9.58
C ASP A 56 -7.86 -22.26 -10.35
N ALA A 57 -7.57 -21.12 -9.71
CA ALA A 57 -6.86 -20.04 -10.34
C ALA A 57 -5.72 -19.47 -9.47
N VAL A 58 -4.77 -18.86 -10.16
CA VAL A 58 -3.80 -17.90 -9.61
C VAL A 58 -4.21 -16.50 -10.03
N ALA A 59 -4.02 -15.52 -9.13
CA ALA A 59 -4.22 -14.12 -9.46
C ALA A 59 -2.91 -13.33 -9.46
N PHE A 60 -2.85 -12.31 -10.31
CA PHE A 60 -1.79 -11.31 -10.34
C PHE A 60 -2.43 -9.92 -10.27
N ARG A 61 -1.90 -9.06 -9.41
CA ARG A 61 -2.41 -7.70 -9.18
C ARG A 61 -1.42 -6.65 -9.62
N ALA A 62 -1.93 -5.60 -10.22
CA ALA A 62 -1.25 -4.32 -10.43
C ALA A 62 -2.21 -3.16 -10.15
N GLU A 63 -1.67 -2.03 -9.78
CA GLU A 63 -2.37 -0.78 -9.48
C GLU A 63 -2.49 0.08 -10.74
N LEU A 64 -3.55 0.91 -10.81
CA LEU A 64 -3.81 1.79 -11.94
C LEU A 64 -3.69 3.28 -11.61
N ASP A 65 -3.89 3.64 -10.36
CA ASP A 65 -3.94 5.04 -9.93
C ASP A 65 -2.54 5.67 -9.84
N ALA A 66 -2.52 6.99 -9.95
CA ALA A 66 -1.35 7.85 -9.86
C ALA A 66 -1.49 8.83 -8.69
N LEU A 67 -0.49 9.68 -8.51
CA LEU A 67 -0.41 10.65 -7.42
C LEU A 67 -0.64 12.10 -7.90
N PRO A 68 -1.18 12.99 -7.03
CA PRO A 68 -1.32 14.41 -7.31
C PRO A 68 0.03 15.14 -7.15
N VAL A 69 1.02 14.71 -7.93
CA VAL A 69 2.38 15.23 -7.95
C VAL A 69 2.63 15.90 -9.30
N THR A 70 3.19 17.10 -9.29
CA THR A 70 3.65 17.75 -10.53
C THR A 70 4.98 17.14 -10.93
N GLU A 71 4.99 16.46 -12.05
CA GLU A 71 6.20 15.81 -12.56
C GLU A 71 7.29 16.84 -12.89
N ALA A 72 8.52 16.57 -12.47
CA ALA A 72 9.71 17.36 -12.70
C ALA A 72 10.82 16.55 -13.40
N THR A 73 10.44 15.54 -14.18
CA THR A 73 11.38 14.78 -15.01
C THR A 73 11.48 15.41 -16.41
N ASP A 74 12.61 15.18 -17.08
CA ASP A 74 12.81 15.57 -18.48
C ASP A 74 12.55 14.39 -19.45
N LEU A 75 11.67 13.46 -19.05
CA LEU A 75 11.41 12.26 -19.84
C LEU A 75 10.59 12.58 -21.11
N PRO A 76 10.91 11.96 -22.27
CA PRO A 76 10.17 12.19 -23.51
C PRO A 76 8.72 11.65 -23.46
N TYR A 77 8.40 10.87 -22.43
CA TYR A 77 7.07 10.33 -22.15
C TYR A 77 6.49 10.85 -20.82
N ALA A 78 6.96 12.00 -20.35
CA ALA A 78 6.41 12.64 -19.15
C ALA A 78 4.89 12.82 -19.23
N SER A 79 4.25 12.97 -18.08
CA SER A 79 2.81 13.18 -17.94
C SER A 79 2.29 14.31 -18.81
N VAL A 80 1.19 14.09 -19.52
CA VAL A 80 0.44 15.13 -20.22
C VAL A 80 -0.67 15.75 -19.36
N HIS A 81 -0.87 15.25 -18.15
CA HIS A 81 -1.84 15.74 -17.17
C HIS A 81 -1.16 16.58 -16.08
N PRO A 82 -1.24 17.92 -16.15
CA PRO A 82 -0.59 18.78 -15.16
C PRO A 82 -0.99 18.43 -13.73
N GLY A 83 -0.01 18.38 -12.82
CA GLY A 83 -0.24 18.09 -11.41
C GLY A 83 -0.51 16.61 -11.09
N ARG A 84 -0.25 15.68 -12.03
CA ARG A 84 -0.41 14.25 -11.82
C ARG A 84 0.79 13.50 -12.38
N MET A 85 1.23 12.47 -11.67
CA MET A 85 2.39 11.66 -12.06
C MET A 85 2.27 10.24 -11.49
N HIS A 86 2.70 9.23 -12.24
CA HIS A 86 2.96 7.89 -11.72
C HIS A 86 4.26 7.87 -10.89
N ALA A 87 4.27 8.59 -9.77
CA ALA A 87 5.44 8.72 -8.91
C ALA A 87 5.63 7.53 -7.94
N CYS A 88 4.71 6.54 -7.95
CA CYS A 88 4.84 5.27 -7.22
C CYS A 88 5.19 4.08 -8.14
N GLY A 89 5.19 4.29 -9.46
CA GLY A 89 5.54 3.24 -10.43
C GLY A 89 4.41 2.29 -10.81
N HIS A 90 3.14 2.62 -10.51
CA HIS A 90 1.97 1.81 -10.84
C HIS A 90 1.81 1.58 -12.36
N ASP A 91 2.26 2.52 -13.19
CA ASP A 91 2.40 2.37 -14.63
C ASP A 91 3.30 1.18 -15.02
N ALA A 92 4.41 1.01 -14.30
CA ALA A 92 5.33 -0.09 -14.50
C ALA A 92 4.76 -1.44 -14.03
N HIS A 93 4.08 -1.46 -12.87
CA HIS A 93 3.42 -2.67 -12.36
C HIS A 93 2.35 -3.14 -13.35
N THR A 94 1.48 -2.23 -13.77
CA THR A 94 0.45 -2.50 -14.78
C THR A 94 1.05 -2.96 -16.11
N ALA A 95 2.13 -2.34 -16.58
CA ALA A 95 2.81 -2.74 -17.82
C ALA A 95 3.38 -4.16 -17.76
N MET A 96 3.98 -4.53 -16.62
CA MET A 96 4.50 -5.90 -16.42
C MET A 96 3.37 -6.92 -16.40
N VAL A 97 2.24 -6.64 -15.73
CA VAL A 97 1.08 -7.54 -15.66
C VAL A 97 0.34 -7.63 -17.01
N LEU A 98 0.28 -6.55 -17.81
CA LEU A 98 -0.23 -6.59 -19.18
C LEU A 98 0.64 -7.49 -20.09
N THR A 99 1.96 -7.37 -19.99
CA THR A 99 2.90 -8.24 -20.72
C THR A 99 2.77 -9.69 -20.28
N LEU A 100 2.51 -9.94 -18.99
CA LEU A 100 2.24 -11.27 -18.47
C LEU A 100 0.90 -11.83 -19.02
N ALA A 101 -0.11 -10.98 -19.22
CA ALA A 101 -1.39 -11.39 -19.81
C ALA A 101 -1.24 -11.80 -21.29
N GLU A 102 -0.40 -11.10 -22.07
CA GLU A 102 -0.05 -11.52 -23.43
C GLU A 102 0.64 -12.89 -23.42
N TYR A 103 1.63 -13.08 -22.53
CA TYR A 103 2.30 -14.37 -22.38
C TYR A 103 1.33 -15.49 -21.97
N ALA A 104 0.40 -15.23 -21.06
CA ALA A 104 -0.64 -16.19 -20.68
C ALA A 104 -1.56 -16.57 -21.85
N ALA A 105 -1.87 -15.61 -22.73
CA ALA A 105 -2.64 -15.85 -23.94
C ALA A 105 -1.93 -16.79 -24.93
N GLU A 106 -0.63 -16.57 -25.14
CA GLU A 106 0.20 -17.39 -26.03
C GLU A 106 0.38 -18.82 -25.51
N HIS A 107 0.37 -19.01 -24.19
CA HIS A 107 0.61 -20.29 -23.52
C HIS A 107 -0.63 -20.86 -22.81
N LEU A 108 -1.84 -20.44 -23.21
CA LEU A 108 -3.08 -20.75 -22.49
C LEU A 108 -3.29 -22.25 -22.23
N ALA A 109 -2.96 -23.11 -23.20
CA ALA A 109 -3.09 -24.56 -23.07
C ALA A 109 -2.07 -25.19 -22.11
N GLU A 110 -0.95 -24.52 -21.86
CA GLU A 110 0.15 -24.99 -21.03
C GLU A 110 0.00 -24.52 -19.58
N LEU A 111 -0.88 -23.55 -19.32
CA LEU A 111 -1.06 -22.98 -17.98
C LEU A 111 -1.45 -24.06 -16.97
N PRO A 112 -0.76 -24.15 -15.83
CA PRO A 112 -1.07 -25.11 -14.78
C PRO A 112 -2.38 -24.80 -14.04
N ARG A 113 -2.83 -23.53 -14.09
CA ARG A 113 -4.06 -23.00 -13.46
C ARG A 113 -4.76 -22.02 -14.38
N ASN A 114 -6.04 -21.76 -14.12
CA ASN A 114 -6.69 -20.55 -14.66
C ASN A 114 -6.00 -19.30 -14.10
N VAL A 115 -6.13 -18.17 -14.79
CA VAL A 115 -5.47 -16.93 -14.37
C VAL A 115 -6.46 -15.78 -14.28
N LEU A 116 -6.39 -15.05 -13.17
CA LEU A 116 -7.13 -13.80 -12.98
C LEU A 116 -6.13 -12.66 -12.84
N PHE A 117 -6.12 -11.74 -13.79
CA PHE A 117 -5.40 -10.48 -13.68
C PHE A 117 -6.32 -9.42 -13.08
N LEU A 118 -5.83 -8.70 -12.07
CA LEU A 118 -6.54 -7.65 -11.34
C LEU A 118 -5.79 -6.33 -11.53
N PHE A 119 -6.38 -5.41 -12.27
CA PHE A 119 -5.91 -4.04 -12.42
C PHE A 119 -6.77 -3.16 -11.51
N GLN A 120 -6.18 -2.70 -10.44
CA GLN A 120 -6.85 -2.15 -9.27
C GLN A 120 -6.75 -0.62 -9.24
N PRO A 121 -7.83 0.12 -8.95
CA PRO A 121 -7.81 1.55 -8.67
C PRO A 121 -7.49 1.83 -7.18
N SER A 122 -7.21 3.10 -6.86
CA SER A 122 -7.28 3.68 -5.50
C SER A 122 -6.37 3.04 -4.45
N GLU A 123 -5.18 2.54 -4.82
CA GLU A 123 -4.21 2.05 -3.82
C GLU A 123 -3.77 3.20 -2.90
N GLU A 124 -3.45 4.35 -3.47
CA GLU A 124 -2.88 5.53 -2.80
C GLU A 124 -3.88 6.29 -1.91
N THR A 125 -5.16 5.90 -1.91
CA THR A 125 -6.22 6.67 -1.25
C THR A 125 -7.11 5.83 -0.36
N THR A 126 -8.11 5.15 -0.95
CA THR A 126 -9.20 4.51 -0.19
C THR A 126 -9.10 2.99 -0.10
N GLY A 127 -8.07 2.38 -0.68
CA GLY A 127 -7.86 0.94 -0.66
C GLY A 127 -8.80 0.18 -1.59
N GLY A 128 -8.53 0.26 -2.91
CA GLY A 128 -9.33 -0.43 -3.92
C GLY A 128 -9.31 -1.95 -3.80
N ALA A 129 -8.24 -2.53 -3.21
CA ALA A 129 -8.13 -3.96 -2.95
C ALA A 129 -9.28 -4.49 -2.07
N GLY A 130 -9.62 -3.79 -0.99
CA GLY A 130 -10.74 -4.17 -0.11
C GLY A 130 -12.06 -4.27 -0.87
N LYS A 131 -12.36 -3.26 -1.69
CA LYS A 131 -13.58 -3.22 -2.53
C LYS A 131 -13.61 -4.33 -3.59
N LEU A 132 -12.44 -4.64 -4.19
CA LEU A 132 -12.33 -5.77 -5.12
C LEU A 132 -12.57 -7.11 -4.41
N CYS A 133 -12.03 -7.31 -3.22
CA CYS A 133 -12.31 -8.48 -2.42
C CYS A 133 -13.80 -8.59 -2.06
N GLU A 134 -14.42 -7.52 -1.56
CA GLU A 134 -15.83 -7.46 -1.21
C GLU A 134 -16.78 -7.73 -2.41
N SER A 135 -16.32 -7.50 -3.64
CA SER A 135 -17.07 -7.85 -4.85
C SER A 135 -17.24 -9.36 -5.07
N GLY A 136 -16.53 -10.20 -4.29
CA GLY A 136 -16.53 -11.65 -4.40
C GLY A 136 -15.76 -12.19 -5.61
N VAL A 137 -14.91 -11.36 -6.24
CA VAL A 137 -14.19 -11.75 -7.47
C VAL A 137 -13.22 -12.90 -7.22
N LEU A 138 -12.55 -12.95 -6.07
CA LEU A 138 -11.59 -14.01 -5.76
C LEU A 138 -12.29 -15.38 -5.58
N GLU A 139 -13.40 -15.42 -4.83
CA GLU A 139 -14.19 -16.62 -4.59
C GLU A 139 -14.85 -17.11 -5.87
N ARG A 140 -15.45 -16.20 -6.66
CA ARG A 140 -16.11 -16.51 -7.91
C ARG A 140 -15.19 -17.22 -8.90
N TYR A 141 -13.94 -16.78 -8.99
CA TYR A 141 -12.92 -17.36 -9.88
C TYR A 141 -12.03 -18.39 -9.19
N ARG A 142 -12.36 -18.80 -7.96
CA ARG A 142 -11.65 -19.82 -7.19
C ARG A 142 -10.14 -19.55 -7.08
N VAL A 143 -9.78 -18.32 -6.81
CA VAL A 143 -8.38 -17.91 -6.60
C VAL A 143 -7.82 -18.62 -5.37
N ARG A 144 -6.73 -19.36 -5.54
CA ARG A 144 -6.06 -20.12 -4.47
C ARG A 144 -4.74 -19.51 -4.04
N ARG A 145 -4.20 -18.62 -4.84
CA ARG A 145 -3.00 -17.84 -4.51
C ARG A 145 -3.01 -16.55 -5.31
N ILE A 146 -2.44 -15.49 -4.74
CA ILE A 146 -2.34 -14.19 -5.39
C ILE A 146 -0.94 -13.62 -5.24
N PHE A 147 -0.47 -12.93 -6.28
CA PHE A 147 0.84 -12.31 -6.34
C PHE A 147 0.74 -10.83 -6.67
N GLY A 148 1.54 -10.02 -5.97
CA GLY A 148 1.79 -8.62 -6.26
C GLY A 148 3.28 -8.34 -6.28
N LEU A 149 3.68 -7.30 -7.01
CA LEU A 149 5.07 -6.87 -7.11
C LEU A 149 5.12 -5.36 -7.14
N HIS A 150 6.04 -4.76 -6.39
CA HIS A 150 6.22 -3.31 -6.34
C HIS A 150 7.68 -2.93 -6.59
N LEU A 151 7.90 -1.85 -7.33
CA LEU A 151 9.22 -1.26 -7.51
C LEU A 151 9.78 -0.76 -6.18
N TRP A 152 11.09 -0.95 -5.96
CA TRP A 152 11.67 -0.56 -4.68
C TRP A 152 13.03 0.13 -4.84
N PRO A 153 13.12 1.44 -4.53
CA PRO A 153 14.39 2.18 -4.50
C PRO A 153 15.34 1.61 -3.45
N GLY A 154 16.64 1.67 -3.73
CA GLY A 154 17.70 1.21 -2.82
C GLY A 154 17.97 -0.29 -2.84
N LEU A 155 17.17 -1.10 -3.55
CA LEU A 155 17.54 -2.44 -3.94
C LEU A 155 18.23 -2.43 -5.30
N GLU A 156 19.25 -3.27 -5.48
CA GLU A 156 19.96 -3.41 -6.76
C GLU A 156 18.98 -3.62 -7.92
N ALA A 157 19.19 -2.89 -9.02
CA ALA A 157 18.30 -2.90 -10.18
C ALA A 157 18.09 -4.31 -10.75
N GLY A 158 16.83 -4.71 -10.92
CA GLY A 158 16.45 -6.03 -11.40
C GLY A 158 16.44 -7.15 -10.36
N THR A 159 16.85 -6.87 -9.12
CA THR A 159 16.77 -7.84 -8.01
C THR A 159 15.32 -8.01 -7.57
N ILE A 160 14.86 -9.25 -7.45
CA ILE A 160 13.60 -9.57 -6.78
C ILE A 160 13.89 -9.86 -5.32
N ALA A 161 13.24 -9.15 -4.40
CA ALA A 161 13.39 -9.36 -2.97
C ALA A 161 12.03 -9.58 -2.30
N SER A 162 12.01 -10.39 -1.24
CA SER A 162 10.82 -10.64 -0.42
C SER A 162 11.20 -11.36 0.87
N ARG A 163 10.21 -11.69 1.70
CA ARG A 163 10.40 -12.50 2.91
C ARG A 163 9.12 -13.22 3.30
N PRO A 164 9.20 -14.36 3.99
CA PRO A 164 8.03 -14.98 4.63
C PRO A 164 7.57 -14.14 5.83
N GLY A 165 6.29 -14.20 6.15
CA GLY A 165 5.71 -13.44 7.26
C GLY A 165 5.59 -11.95 6.96
N PRO A 166 5.79 -11.07 7.95
CA PRO A 166 5.55 -9.64 7.79
C PRO A 166 6.53 -9.02 6.77
N LEU A 167 5.99 -8.35 5.75
CA LEU A 167 6.77 -7.64 4.73
C LEU A 167 6.58 -6.14 4.82
N MET A 168 5.32 -5.66 4.88
CA MET A 168 4.99 -4.23 5.00
C MET A 168 4.06 -3.98 6.18
N ALA A 169 4.14 -2.79 6.75
CA ALA A 169 3.43 -2.49 7.99
C ALA A 169 1.94 -2.24 7.78
N ARG A 170 1.15 -2.54 8.80
CA ARG A 170 -0.16 -1.93 9.00
C ARG A 170 0.02 -0.43 9.22
N SER A 171 -0.83 0.39 8.63
CA SER A 171 -0.81 1.83 8.77
C SER A 171 -2.14 2.35 9.29
N ASN A 172 -2.10 3.11 10.39
CA ASN A 172 -3.27 3.76 10.96
C ASN A 172 -2.96 5.22 11.25
N GLU A 173 -3.83 6.11 10.83
CA GLU A 173 -3.80 7.50 11.28
C GLU A 173 -4.29 7.60 12.73
N VAL A 174 -3.64 8.46 13.51
CA VAL A 174 -3.99 8.71 14.91
C VAL A 174 -4.29 10.19 15.07
N THR A 175 -5.51 10.51 15.45
CA THR A 175 -5.92 11.88 15.79
C THR A 175 -6.34 11.94 17.26
N VAL A 176 -5.76 12.88 17.99
CA VAL A 176 -6.13 13.12 19.39
C VAL A 176 -6.63 14.55 19.50
N THR A 177 -7.87 14.70 19.91
CA THR A 177 -8.48 16.00 20.18
C THR A 177 -8.65 16.18 21.68
N VAL A 178 -8.07 17.24 22.21
CA VAL A 178 -8.18 17.65 23.61
C VAL A 178 -9.02 18.92 23.67
N GLU A 179 -10.13 18.86 24.36
CA GLU A 179 -10.99 20.03 24.64
C GLU A 179 -10.86 20.42 26.11
N GLY A 180 -10.45 21.65 26.32
CA GLY A 180 -10.31 22.28 27.62
C GLY A 180 -11.23 23.47 27.75
N ARG A 181 -10.80 24.46 28.56
CA ARG A 181 -11.53 25.71 28.76
C ARG A 181 -10.58 26.91 28.75
N SER A 182 -10.66 27.72 27.71
CA SER A 182 -9.83 28.91 27.58
C SER A 182 -10.29 29.99 28.55
N VAL A 183 -9.32 30.61 29.25
CA VAL A 183 -9.49 31.76 30.12
C VAL A 183 -8.29 32.69 29.94
N HIS A 184 -8.46 33.96 30.31
CA HIS A 184 -7.31 34.89 30.34
C HIS A 184 -6.22 34.38 31.29
N MET A 185 -4.93 34.58 30.95
CA MET A 185 -3.79 34.03 31.66
C MET A 185 -3.77 34.43 33.16
N SER A 186 -4.28 35.63 33.52
CA SER A 186 -4.40 36.07 34.92
C SER A 186 -5.39 35.25 35.77
N ARG A 187 -6.19 34.39 35.13
CA ARG A 187 -7.20 33.51 35.76
C ARG A 187 -6.94 32.05 35.40
N ALA A 188 -5.67 31.68 35.22
CA ALA A 188 -5.28 30.36 34.74
C ALA A 188 -5.90 29.20 35.55
N ASP A 189 -6.04 29.35 36.86
CA ASP A 189 -6.60 28.36 37.78
C ASP A 189 -8.10 28.07 37.52
N GLU A 190 -8.78 28.92 36.78
CA GLU A 190 -10.17 28.70 36.38
C GLU A 190 -10.30 28.01 34.99
N GLY A 191 -9.18 27.88 34.27
CA GLY A 191 -9.11 27.25 32.97
C GLY A 191 -8.97 25.72 33.04
N LEU A 192 -9.08 25.08 31.88
CA LEU A 192 -8.64 23.70 31.66
C LEU A 192 -7.67 23.72 30.49
N ASP A 193 -6.39 23.51 30.80
CA ASP A 193 -5.30 23.71 29.82
C ASP A 193 -5.15 22.54 28.87
N ALA A 194 -5.73 22.66 27.68
CA ALA A 194 -5.64 21.66 26.63
C ALA A 194 -4.22 21.46 26.08
N LEU A 195 -3.35 22.49 26.16
CA LEU A 195 -1.95 22.37 25.73
C LEU A 195 -1.17 21.42 26.66
N THR A 196 -1.24 21.67 27.97
CA THR A 196 -0.58 20.82 28.98
C THR A 196 -1.13 19.37 28.93
N ALA A 197 -2.45 19.21 28.80
CA ALA A 197 -3.05 17.90 28.67
C ALA A 197 -2.59 17.16 27.38
N GLY A 198 -2.48 17.86 26.25
CA GLY A 198 -1.95 17.31 25.00
C GLY A 198 -0.48 16.87 25.10
N ILE A 199 0.36 17.66 25.78
CA ILE A 199 1.77 17.30 26.03
C ILE A 199 1.86 16.05 26.92
N SER A 200 1.06 16.00 28.01
CA SER A 200 1.01 14.83 28.90
C SER A 200 0.59 13.55 28.14
N TYR A 201 -0.42 13.65 27.27
CA TYR A 201 -0.84 12.54 26.41
C TYR A 201 0.31 12.09 25.49
N LEU A 202 0.94 13.01 24.78
CA LEU A 202 2.04 12.73 23.84
C LEU A 202 3.19 11.97 24.52
N GLN A 203 3.63 12.46 25.68
CA GLN A 203 4.72 11.84 26.44
C GLN A 203 4.37 10.41 26.86
N ARG A 204 3.19 10.20 27.45
CA ARG A 204 2.75 8.87 27.88
C ARG A 204 2.55 7.90 26.72
N ALA A 205 2.08 8.40 25.57
CA ALA A 205 1.94 7.59 24.37
C ALA A 205 3.32 7.10 23.86
N TYR A 206 4.35 7.95 23.90
CA TYR A 206 5.70 7.55 23.52
C TYR A 206 6.33 6.61 24.56
N ASP A 207 6.18 6.88 25.85
CA ASP A 207 6.66 6.01 26.93
C ASP A 207 6.04 4.59 26.83
N MET A 208 4.76 4.50 26.51
CA MET A 208 4.09 3.22 26.26
C MET A 208 4.72 2.46 25.11
N MET A 209 5.05 3.14 24.02
CA MET A 209 5.67 2.50 22.84
C MET A 209 7.07 1.95 23.17
N GLU A 210 7.83 2.60 24.04
CA GLU A 210 9.16 2.14 24.47
C GLU A 210 9.11 0.89 25.36
N GLN A 211 8.00 0.68 26.08
CA GLN A 211 7.81 -0.49 26.94
C GLN A 211 7.42 -1.77 26.18
N LEU A 212 7.06 -1.67 24.91
CA LEU A 212 6.77 -2.85 24.10
C LEU A 212 8.04 -3.66 23.81
N PRO A 213 7.94 -5.00 23.69
CA PRO A 213 9.08 -5.85 23.38
C PRO A 213 9.83 -5.41 22.12
N PRO A 214 11.19 -5.42 22.13
CA PRO A 214 12.00 -4.91 21.01
C PRO A 214 11.88 -5.76 19.74
N ASP A 215 11.46 -7.01 19.84
CA ASP A 215 11.21 -7.93 18.73
C ASP A 215 9.90 -7.65 17.97
N GLN A 216 9.12 -6.66 18.43
CA GLN A 216 7.91 -6.20 17.77
C GLN A 216 8.16 -4.82 17.11
N PRO A 217 8.61 -4.77 15.85
CA PRO A 217 8.85 -3.52 15.15
C PRO A 217 7.57 -2.69 15.06
N ARG A 218 7.68 -1.41 15.43
CA ARG A 218 6.54 -0.48 15.45
C ARG A 218 7.04 0.95 15.41
N VAL A 219 6.16 1.85 14.98
CA VAL A 219 6.38 3.30 15.05
C VAL A 219 5.06 3.98 15.43
N LEU A 220 5.13 4.87 16.42
CA LEU A 220 4.12 5.91 16.68
C LEU A 220 4.83 7.24 16.61
N ARG A 221 4.40 8.13 15.72
CA ARG A 221 4.90 9.52 15.68
C ARG A 221 3.74 10.46 15.36
N PHE A 222 3.75 11.61 16.04
CA PHE A 222 2.86 12.71 15.73
C PHE A 222 3.66 13.76 14.95
N GLY A 223 3.22 14.02 13.72
CA GLY A 223 3.85 14.99 12.83
C GLY A 223 3.31 16.41 13.00
N LYS A 224 2.17 16.56 13.69
CA LYS A 224 1.52 17.85 13.86
C LYS A 224 0.87 17.96 15.23
N MET A 225 1.04 19.11 15.87
CA MET A 225 0.34 19.53 17.09
C MET A 225 -0.06 20.99 16.96
N VAL A 226 -1.35 21.27 17.10
CA VAL A 226 -1.90 22.63 17.05
C VAL A 226 -2.66 22.90 18.33
N SER A 227 -2.33 24.01 19.02
CA SER A 227 -2.92 24.34 20.30
C SER A 227 -3.13 25.84 20.48
N GLY A 228 -4.27 26.22 21.04
CA GLY A 228 -4.60 27.60 21.40
C GLY A 228 -4.76 28.54 20.21
N THR A 229 -5.07 29.82 20.52
CA THR A 229 -5.31 30.87 19.51
C THR A 229 -4.49 32.13 19.78
N VAL A 230 -4.21 32.43 21.04
CA VAL A 230 -3.48 33.66 21.48
C VAL A 230 -2.56 33.35 22.64
N ARG A 231 -1.46 34.13 22.79
CA ARG A 231 -0.43 33.90 23.79
C ARG A 231 -0.85 34.20 25.24
N ASN A 232 -1.88 35.00 25.45
CA ASN A 232 -2.28 35.49 26.77
C ASN A 232 -3.58 34.84 27.29
N ALA A 233 -3.94 33.67 26.77
CA ALA A 233 -5.04 32.85 27.23
C ALA A 233 -4.60 31.39 27.37
N ILE A 234 -5.19 30.66 28.32
CA ILE A 234 -5.08 29.19 28.43
C ILE A 234 -5.64 28.55 27.16
N SER A 235 -4.96 27.55 26.63
CA SER A 235 -5.43 26.83 25.46
C SER A 235 -6.72 26.07 25.75
N GLY A 236 -7.76 26.38 25.00
CA GLY A 236 -9.05 25.68 25.09
C GLY A 236 -9.14 24.44 24.20
N ARG A 237 -8.20 24.27 23.24
CA ARG A 237 -8.20 23.12 22.34
C ARG A 237 -6.79 22.80 21.85
N THR A 238 -6.49 21.49 21.82
CA THR A 238 -5.25 20.95 21.21
C THR A 238 -5.60 19.77 20.33
N VAL A 239 -4.99 19.70 19.15
CA VAL A 239 -5.11 18.57 18.23
C VAL A 239 -3.72 18.04 17.91
N LEU A 240 -3.56 16.71 18.05
CA LEU A 240 -2.37 16.00 17.62
C LEU A 240 -2.76 15.07 16.44
N GLU A 241 -1.97 15.08 15.38
CA GLU A 241 -2.15 14.22 14.20
C GLU A 241 -0.87 13.44 13.95
N GLY A 242 -1.00 12.12 13.83
CA GLY A 242 0.13 11.21 13.71
C GLY A 242 -0.20 9.90 13.03
N SER A 243 0.77 8.98 13.03
CA SER A 243 0.63 7.66 12.43
C SER A 243 1.21 6.57 13.36
N LEU A 244 0.45 5.49 13.47
CA LEU A 244 0.86 4.23 14.12
C LEU A 244 1.14 3.19 13.03
N ARG A 245 2.33 2.58 13.08
CA ARG A 245 2.76 1.48 12.21
C ARG A 245 3.05 0.26 13.06
N THR A 246 2.46 -0.88 12.70
CA THR A 246 2.69 -2.18 13.36
C THR A 246 2.66 -3.29 12.32
N TYR A 247 3.11 -4.50 12.68
CA TYR A 247 3.01 -5.65 11.76
C TYR A 247 2.01 -6.68 12.23
N ARG A 248 1.80 -6.79 13.53
CA ARG A 248 0.92 -7.79 14.12
C ARG A 248 -0.39 -7.17 14.57
N GLU A 249 -1.47 -7.87 14.33
CA GLU A 249 -2.81 -7.43 14.73
C GLU A 249 -2.97 -7.32 16.26
N ASP A 250 -2.36 -8.25 17.02
CA ASP A 250 -2.36 -8.21 18.48
C ASP A 250 -1.63 -6.96 19.02
N THR A 251 -0.47 -6.61 18.44
CA THR A 251 0.27 -5.40 18.77
C THR A 251 -0.56 -4.14 18.46
N PHE A 252 -1.21 -4.11 17.30
CA PHE A 252 -2.09 -2.99 16.95
C PHE A 252 -3.25 -2.83 17.95
N ARG A 253 -3.94 -3.92 18.26
CA ARG A 253 -5.06 -3.91 19.23
C ARG A 253 -4.61 -3.44 20.61
N PHE A 254 -3.45 -3.90 21.05
CA PHE A 254 -2.86 -3.46 22.31
C PHE A 254 -2.56 -1.96 22.26
N CYS A 255 -1.84 -1.46 21.25
CA CYS A 255 -1.54 -0.04 21.13
C CYS A 255 -2.81 0.82 21.07
N ARG A 256 -3.81 0.40 20.26
CA ARG A 256 -5.10 1.10 20.16
C ARG A 256 -5.79 1.23 21.51
N GLN A 257 -5.79 0.15 22.29
CA GLN A 257 -6.39 0.15 23.63
C GLN A 257 -5.62 1.05 24.59
N GLN A 258 -4.30 0.93 24.64
CA GLN A 258 -3.45 1.72 25.51
C GLN A 258 -3.54 3.22 25.21
N LEU A 259 -3.55 3.62 23.94
CA LEU A 259 -3.71 5.01 23.54
C LEU A 259 -5.04 5.62 24.05
N LYS A 260 -6.13 4.84 23.98
CA LYS A 260 -7.43 5.24 24.54
C LYS A 260 -7.41 5.29 26.07
N ASP A 261 -6.71 4.37 26.74
CA ASP A 261 -6.58 4.35 28.19
C ASP A 261 -5.77 5.54 28.70
N ILE A 262 -4.69 5.89 28.01
CA ILE A 262 -3.89 7.11 28.27
C ILE A 262 -4.78 8.34 28.14
N GLY A 263 -5.62 8.43 27.09
CA GLY A 263 -6.56 9.53 26.92
C GLY A 263 -7.52 9.67 28.12
N ARG A 264 -8.08 8.55 28.59
CA ARG A 264 -8.96 8.54 29.77
C ARG A 264 -8.24 8.96 31.05
N SER A 265 -6.99 8.51 31.25
CA SER A 265 -6.19 8.89 32.41
C SER A 265 -5.89 10.40 32.43
N VAL A 266 -5.43 10.94 31.29
CA VAL A 266 -5.15 12.39 31.17
C VAL A 266 -6.41 13.22 31.36
N ALA A 267 -7.56 12.77 30.82
CA ALA A 267 -8.85 13.44 31.02
C ALA A 267 -9.23 13.51 32.49
N ALA A 268 -9.08 12.41 33.24
CA ALA A 268 -9.39 12.36 34.67
C ALA A 268 -8.49 13.26 35.51
N GLU A 269 -7.20 13.40 35.13
CA GLU A 269 -6.23 14.20 35.87
C GLU A 269 -6.36 15.73 35.61
N THR A 270 -6.69 16.09 34.35
CA THR A 270 -6.68 17.49 33.90
C THR A 270 -8.06 18.14 33.87
N GLY A 271 -9.13 17.35 33.92
CA GLY A 271 -10.51 17.80 33.71
C GLY A 271 -10.85 18.16 32.28
N CYS A 272 -9.88 18.06 31.34
CA CYS A 272 -10.12 18.19 29.90
C CYS A 272 -10.88 16.95 29.36
N SER A 273 -11.58 17.07 28.23
CA SER A 273 -12.03 15.89 27.50
C SER A 273 -11.02 15.50 26.43
N LEU A 274 -10.78 14.21 26.24
CA LEU A 274 -9.90 13.69 25.21
C LEU A 274 -10.65 12.68 24.34
N ASP A 275 -10.66 12.92 23.02
CA ASP A 275 -11.06 11.96 22.03
C ASP A 275 -9.82 11.40 21.30
N VAL A 276 -9.71 10.07 21.26
CA VAL A 276 -8.59 9.36 20.62
C VAL A 276 -9.15 8.50 19.51
N HIS A 277 -8.98 8.96 18.28
CA HIS A 277 -9.42 8.30 17.07
C HIS A 277 -8.23 7.63 16.35
N LEU A 278 -8.41 6.37 15.94
CA LEU A 278 -7.50 5.69 15.02
C LEU A 278 -8.30 5.24 13.80
N SER A 279 -7.79 5.54 12.59
CA SER A 279 -8.37 5.01 11.36
C SER A 279 -8.28 3.49 11.32
N GLU A 280 -9.15 2.82 10.55
CA GLU A 280 -9.04 1.37 10.36
C GLU A 280 -7.76 1.02 9.57
N GLY A 281 -7.35 1.85 8.61
CA GLY A 281 -6.13 1.72 7.83
C GLY A 281 -6.05 0.41 7.04
N TYR A 282 -4.86 0.10 6.52
CA TYR A 282 -4.60 -1.16 5.83
C TYR A 282 -3.99 -2.18 6.78
N PRO A 283 -4.36 -3.46 6.73
CA PRO A 283 -3.65 -4.54 7.42
C PRO A 283 -2.17 -4.59 7.00
N ALA A 284 -1.35 -5.28 7.75
CA ALA A 284 0.03 -5.55 7.33
C ALA A 284 0.05 -6.49 6.11
N VAL A 285 0.93 -6.23 5.14
CA VAL A 285 1.25 -7.23 4.13
C VAL A 285 2.03 -8.34 4.81
N TRP A 286 1.40 -9.52 4.86
CA TRP A 286 1.94 -10.71 5.51
C TRP A 286 2.02 -11.86 4.52
N ASN A 287 3.20 -12.12 4.01
CA ASN A 287 3.44 -13.19 3.07
C ASN A 287 3.17 -14.56 3.71
N HIS A 288 2.33 -15.36 3.07
CA HIS A 288 1.97 -16.69 3.54
C HIS A 288 3.22 -17.59 3.57
N GLU A 289 3.64 -18.00 4.76
CA GLU A 289 4.95 -18.61 5.00
C GLU A 289 5.16 -19.91 4.24
N GLU A 290 4.19 -20.84 4.30
CA GLU A 290 4.28 -22.13 3.59
C GLU A 290 4.30 -21.93 2.07
N LEU A 291 3.48 -21.00 1.54
CA LEU A 291 3.47 -20.68 0.12
C LEU A 291 4.81 -20.09 -0.31
N TYR A 292 5.39 -19.18 0.51
CA TYR A 292 6.71 -18.62 0.25
C TYR A 292 7.79 -19.70 0.16
N GLN A 293 7.86 -20.60 1.15
CA GLN A 293 8.84 -21.69 1.17
C GLN A 293 8.70 -22.61 -0.04
N LYS A 294 7.46 -22.98 -0.38
CA LYS A 294 7.15 -23.81 -1.55
C LYS A 294 7.62 -23.14 -2.84
N ILE A 295 7.28 -21.86 -3.04
CA ILE A 295 7.64 -21.11 -4.25
C ILE A 295 9.15 -20.89 -4.34
N ALA A 296 9.80 -20.51 -3.25
CA ALA A 296 11.24 -20.34 -3.23
C ALA A 296 12.00 -21.64 -3.60
N ALA A 297 11.54 -22.78 -3.05
CA ALA A 297 12.10 -24.09 -3.39
C ALA A 297 11.90 -24.44 -4.88
N GLN A 298 10.75 -24.12 -5.46
CA GLN A 298 10.47 -24.39 -6.87
C GLN A 298 11.25 -23.47 -7.82
N LEU A 299 11.53 -22.23 -7.42
CA LEU A 299 12.32 -21.28 -8.20
C LEU A 299 13.83 -21.54 -8.13
N GLY A 300 14.31 -22.24 -7.09
CA GLY A 300 15.74 -22.56 -6.93
C GLY A 300 16.62 -21.30 -6.97
N ASP A 301 17.59 -21.26 -7.89
CA ASP A 301 18.49 -20.11 -8.05
C ASP A 301 17.79 -18.79 -8.46
N ASN A 302 16.52 -18.85 -8.87
CA ASN A 302 15.70 -17.67 -9.16
C ASN A 302 14.80 -17.29 -8.00
N ALA A 303 14.98 -17.88 -6.81
CA ALA A 303 14.22 -17.50 -5.62
C ALA A 303 14.48 -16.03 -5.25
N PRO A 304 13.48 -15.33 -4.68
CA PRO A 304 13.67 -13.96 -4.23
C PRO A 304 14.79 -13.85 -3.21
N THR A 305 15.58 -12.79 -3.29
CA THR A 305 16.54 -12.42 -2.24
C THR A 305 15.79 -12.23 -0.93
N LEU A 306 16.26 -12.90 0.14
CA LEU A 306 15.62 -12.84 1.44
C LEU A 306 15.89 -11.47 2.11
N MET A 307 14.84 -10.74 2.40
CA MET A 307 14.91 -9.50 3.17
C MET A 307 15.05 -9.82 4.67
N GLU A 308 16.07 -9.28 5.32
CA GLU A 308 16.30 -9.48 6.76
C GLU A 308 15.20 -8.83 7.62
N LYS A 309 14.72 -7.66 7.22
CA LYS A 309 13.74 -6.85 7.98
C LYS A 309 12.57 -6.46 7.10
N PRO A 310 11.35 -6.39 7.68
CA PRO A 310 10.20 -5.80 7.00
C PRO A 310 10.36 -4.28 6.89
N VAL A 311 9.60 -3.68 5.96
CA VAL A 311 9.58 -2.23 5.75
C VAL A 311 8.37 -1.57 6.42
N LEU A 312 8.49 -0.30 6.81
CA LEU A 312 7.41 0.43 7.47
C LEU A 312 6.40 1.08 6.51
N ALA A 313 6.59 0.95 5.19
CA ALA A 313 5.57 1.32 4.22
C ALA A 313 4.32 0.44 4.38
N ALA A 314 3.18 0.94 3.91
CA ALA A 314 1.90 0.20 3.90
C ALA A 314 1.46 -0.02 2.46
N GLU A 315 0.60 -1.03 2.25
CA GLU A 315 0.14 -1.45 0.94
C GLU A 315 -1.20 -2.20 1.09
N ASP A 316 -2.19 -1.86 0.27
CA ASP A 316 -3.53 -2.42 0.37
C ASP A 316 -3.66 -3.85 -0.20
N PHE A 317 -2.61 -4.40 -0.84
CA PHE A 317 -2.52 -5.81 -1.21
C PHE A 317 -2.83 -6.75 -0.05
N SER A 318 -2.59 -6.29 1.16
CA SER A 318 -2.91 -6.97 2.42
C SER A 318 -4.38 -7.41 2.53
N PHE A 319 -5.32 -6.74 1.88
CA PHE A 319 -6.72 -7.17 1.85
C PHE A 319 -6.90 -8.47 1.08
N TYR A 320 -6.22 -8.65 -0.06
CA TYR A 320 -6.28 -9.91 -0.81
C TYR A 320 -5.76 -11.09 0.00
N GLN A 321 -4.75 -10.87 0.85
CA GLN A 321 -4.18 -11.91 1.70
C GLN A 321 -5.14 -12.42 2.79
N GLN A 322 -6.24 -11.72 3.03
CA GLN A 322 -7.32 -12.20 3.91
C GLN A 322 -8.25 -13.21 3.21
N TYR A 323 -8.24 -13.26 1.88
CA TYR A 323 -9.11 -14.12 1.06
C TYR A 323 -8.37 -15.29 0.42
N ALA A 324 -7.10 -15.12 0.11
CA ALA A 324 -6.26 -16.16 -0.48
C ALA A 324 -4.82 -16.06 0.02
N PRO A 325 -4.07 -17.17 0.14
CA PRO A 325 -2.63 -17.13 0.35
C PRO A 325 -1.97 -16.23 -0.68
N GLY A 326 -1.29 -15.16 -0.22
CA GLY A 326 -0.69 -14.14 -1.08
C GLY A 326 0.79 -13.95 -0.81
N LEU A 327 1.55 -13.64 -1.86
CA LEU A 327 2.94 -13.21 -1.76
C LEU A 327 3.12 -11.87 -2.47
N PHE A 328 3.81 -11.00 -1.79
CA PHE A 328 4.21 -9.69 -2.31
C PHE A 328 5.72 -9.62 -2.44
N PHE A 329 6.19 -9.03 -3.52
CA PHE A 329 7.60 -8.96 -3.86
C PHE A 329 8.01 -7.52 -4.14
N PHE A 330 9.28 -7.22 -3.92
CA PHE A 330 9.89 -5.99 -4.38
C PHE A 330 10.79 -6.25 -5.59
N LEU A 331 10.73 -5.35 -6.56
CA LEU A 331 11.65 -5.30 -7.70
C LEU A 331 12.56 -4.09 -7.53
N GLY A 332 13.83 -4.34 -7.31
CA GLY A 332 14.85 -3.30 -7.17
C GLY A 332 14.97 -2.43 -8.42
N ILE A 333 15.06 -1.12 -8.20
CA ILE A 333 15.26 -0.13 -9.27
C ILE A 333 16.58 0.63 -9.14
N GLY A 334 17.45 0.20 -8.20
CA GLY A 334 18.74 0.84 -7.96
C GLY A 334 18.67 2.04 -7.05
N ASP A 335 19.74 2.81 -7.04
CA ASP A 335 19.82 4.09 -6.31
C ASP A 335 19.17 5.20 -7.14
N THR A 336 17.88 5.39 -6.95
CA THR A 336 17.02 6.32 -7.69
C THR A 336 16.34 7.29 -6.72
N PRO A 337 15.71 8.39 -7.20
CA PRO A 337 14.81 9.19 -6.37
C PRO A 337 13.77 8.32 -5.68
N GLN A 338 13.34 8.75 -4.50
CA GLN A 338 12.35 8.02 -3.70
C GLN A 338 10.99 8.00 -4.39
N LEU A 339 10.19 6.98 -4.08
CA LEU A 339 8.77 6.95 -4.46
C LEU A 339 8.08 8.24 -3.97
N HIS A 340 7.08 8.70 -4.70
CA HIS A 340 6.33 9.94 -4.49
C HIS A 340 7.12 11.24 -4.73
N ALA A 341 8.40 11.16 -5.11
CA ALA A 341 9.17 12.33 -5.48
C ALA A 341 8.81 12.83 -6.90
N PRO A 342 8.80 14.15 -7.14
CA PRO A 342 8.44 14.71 -8.45
C PRO A 342 9.43 14.37 -9.57
N ASP A 343 10.65 14.00 -9.22
CA ASP A 343 11.73 13.56 -10.11
C ASP A 343 11.90 12.03 -10.14
N PHE A 344 10.92 11.27 -9.62
CA PHE A 344 10.97 9.80 -9.61
C PHE A 344 11.13 9.25 -11.03
N THR A 345 12.19 8.51 -11.24
CA THR A 345 12.52 7.82 -12.49
C THR A 345 13.45 6.64 -12.23
N PHE A 346 13.52 5.71 -13.17
CA PHE A 346 14.41 4.56 -13.14
C PHE A 346 14.67 4.03 -14.56
N ASP A 347 15.67 3.19 -14.73
CA ASP A 347 15.97 2.53 -16.00
C ASP A 347 14.94 1.42 -16.29
N ASP A 348 13.86 1.78 -17.01
CA ASP A 348 12.77 0.86 -17.33
C ASP A 348 13.19 -0.25 -18.31
N GLU A 349 14.17 0.00 -19.17
CA GLU A 349 14.67 -0.97 -20.13
C GLU A 349 15.47 -2.09 -19.45
N ALA A 350 16.21 -1.76 -18.39
CA ALA A 350 16.95 -2.73 -17.59
C ALA A 350 16.08 -3.49 -16.59
N VAL A 351 15.10 -2.81 -15.96
CA VAL A 351 14.35 -3.33 -14.81
C VAL A 351 13.13 -4.14 -15.22
N LEU A 352 12.26 -3.60 -16.10
CA LEU A 352 10.97 -4.23 -16.40
C LEU A 352 11.09 -5.65 -16.96
N PRO A 353 12.03 -5.98 -17.85
CA PRO A 353 12.20 -7.35 -18.32
C PRO A 353 12.48 -8.35 -17.20
N ARG A 354 13.18 -7.94 -16.13
CA ARG A 354 13.47 -8.80 -14.97
C ARG A 354 12.20 -9.11 -14.18
N GLY A 355 11.36 -8.09 -13.95
CA GLY A 355 10.07 -8.28 -13.31
C GLY A 355 9.14 -9.20 -14.11
N VAL A 356 9.02 -8.98 -15.42
CA VAL A 356 8.22 -9.82 -16.33
C VAL A 356 8.70 -11.28 -16.30
N GLU A 357 10.00 -11.53 -16.41
CA GLU A 357 10.54 -12.91 -16.38
C GLU A 357 10.28 -13.59 -15.04
N PHE A 358 10.35 -12.86 -13.93
CA PHE A 358 9.98 -13.40 -12.63
C PHE A 358 8.49 -13.74 -12.55
N LEU A 359 7.60 -12.85 -13.01
CA LEU A 359 6.16 -13.09 -13.04
C LEU A 359 5.77 -14.28 -13.95
N LYS A 360 6.42 -14.45 -15.11
CA LYS A 360 6.26 -15.63 -15.99
C LYS A 360 6.61 -16.93 -15.25
N LYS A 361 7.71 -16.95 -14.49
CA LYS A 361 8.07 -18.11 -13.68
C LYS A 361 6.98 -18.43 -12.65
N LEU A 362 6.46 -17.42 -11.93
CA LEU A 362 5.36 -17.61 -10.98
C LEU A 362 4.08 -18.13 -11.64
N LEU A 363 3.76 -17.63 -12.83
CA LEU A 363 2.59 -18.04 -13.61
C LEU A 363 2.64 -19.53 -13.96
N MET A 364 3.81 -20.03 -14.35
CA MET A 364 4.01 -21.41 -14.80
C MET A 364 4.23 -22.42 -13.67
N LEU A 365 4.24 -21.98 -12.40
CA LEU A 365 4.35 -22.90 -11.25
C LEU A 365 3.06 -23.68 -11.02
N PRO A 366 3.13 -25.00 -10.73
CA PRO A 366 1.98 -25.87 -10.47
C PRO A 366 1.25 -25.61 -9.15
#